data_ceb800c273cac7bb2d582ae940809816
#
_entry.id   ceb800c273cac7bb2d582ae940809816
#
_cell.length_a   1.000
_cell.length_b   1.000
_cell.length_c   1.000
_cell.angle_alpha   90.00
_cell.angle_beta   90.00
_cell.angle_gamma   90.00
#
_symmetry.space_group_name_H-M   'P 1'
#
loop_
_entity.id
_entity.type
_entity.pdbx_description
1 polymer ?
#
loop_
_entity_poly.entity_id
_entity_poly.type
_entity_poly.pdbx_seq_one_letter_code
_entity_poly.pdbx_strand_id
1 'polypeptide(L)'
;MVGGRDGSVVAVPGLNNFALRRPSPTPSRLPAVFGAGGERSGAGSVVKRMAWVAGGVVGGVGLLGAATFLYANQVELTAFRVKRVRVPALPAGHEPLRILHVSDFHMTRSQRKKQRWVAGLEALDPDLVINTGDNLGGADAVPSVLAALGPLLDRPGAFVFGTNDYFGPKPLNPLRYLTGKKRKPSTEKLPWEGMRAAFIERGWRDATHRRLEFVAGGVRLAITGVDDPHHDLDDYDSVAGAPNADADLAIGLSHSPEPRVLDRFAEDGYDIVLSGHTHGGQVCLPFERAIVTNCGIDRSRASGLSRWTERMWLHVSNGLGTSPYAPVRLFCPPSATLIEVVARD
;
A
#
# COMPACT_ATOMS: atom_id res chain seq x y z
N MET A 1 -0.52 -8.61 -45.36
CA MET A 1 -1.94 -8.97 -45.53
C MET A 1 -2.50 -8.97 -44.10
N VAL A 2 -3.03 -7.91 -43.61
CA VAL A 2 -4.32 -7.21 -43.70
C VAL A 2 -5.51 -8.13 -43.31
N GLY A 3 -6.19 -7.72 -42.26
CA GLY A 3 -7.57 -7.99 -41.93
C GLY A 3 -7.78 -8.77 -40.65
N GLY A 4 -8.70 -8.46 -39.73
CA GLY A 4 -9.74 -7.45 -39.72
C GLY A 4 -10.41 -7.47 -38.33
N ARG A 5 -10.92 -6.33 -37.95
CA ARG A 5 -11.77 -6.09 -36.77
C ARG A 5 -13.13 -6.76 -36.95
N ASP A 6 -13.75 -7.24 -35.88
CA ASP A 6 -15.20 -7.18 -35.76
C ASP A 6 -15.62 -6.97 -34.32
N GLY A 7 -16.20 -5.84 -34.06
CA GLY A 7 -16.94 -5.49 -32.85
C GLY A 7 -18.42 -5.60 -33.13
N SER A 8 -19.13 -6.46 -32.44
CA SER A 8 -20.59 -6.52 -32.48
C SER A 8 -21.17 -5.83 -31.24
N VAL A 9 -21.78 -4.68 -31.49
CA VAL A 9 -22.68 -3.98 -30.58
C VAL A 9 -24.06 -4.57 -30.73
N VAL A 10 -24.63 -5.11 -29.66
CA VAL A 10 -26.04 -5.53 -29.59
C VAL A 10 -26.88 -4.33 -29.15
N ALA A 11 -27.73 -3.85 -30.03
CA ALA A 11 -28.77 -2.86 -29.76
C ALA A 11 -30.03 -3.52 -29.23
N VAL A 12 -30.61 -2.95 -28.18
CA VAL A 12 -31.97 -3.29 -27.71
C VAL A 12 -32.92 -2.16 -28.10
N PRO A 13 -34.06 -2.46 -28.80
CA PRO A 13 -35.00 -1.45 -29.27
C PRO A 13 -36.15 -1.18 -28.29
N GLY A 14 -36.59 0.06 -28.29
CA GLY A 14 -37.97 0.43 -28.00
C GLY A 14 -38.22 1.26 -26.73
N LEU A 15 -38.53 2.53 -26.91
CA LEU A 15 -39.73 3.12 -26.30
C LEU A 15 -40.06 4.49 -26.93
N ASN A 16 -41.30 4.60 -27.26
CA ASN A 16 -42.00 5.55 -28.14
C ASN A 16 -42.00 7.01 -27.69
N ASN A 17 -42.08 7.83 -28.74
CA ASN A 17 -42.50 9.23 -28.76
C ASN A 17 -43.79 9.55 -27.97
N PHE A 18 -43.76 10.56 -27.16
CA PHE A 18 -44.92 11.33 -26.77
C PHE A 18 -44.70 12.81 -27.13
N ALA A 19 -45.37 13.22 -28.21
CA ALA A 19 -45.50 14.61 -28.59
C ALA A 19 -46.53 15.29 -27.72
N LEU A 20 -46.17 16.32 -26.95
CA LEU A 20 -47.12 17.20 -26.27
C LEU A 20 -47.32 18.48 -27.12
N ARG A 21 -48.56 18.65 -27.55
CA ARG A 21 -49.10 19.84 -28.23
C ARG A 21 -49.03 21.07 -27.32
N ARG A 22 -48.62 22.17 -27.87
CA ARG A 22 -48.78 23.52 -27.31
C ARG A 22 -50.21 24.03 -27.58
N PRO A 23 -50.86 24.66 -26.58
CA PRO A 23 -52.02 25.51 -26.86
C PRO A 23 -51.61 26.97 -27.06
N SER A 24 -52.28 27.64 -27.98
CA SER A 24 -52.14 29.05 -28.36
C SER A 24 -52.74 29.99 -27.34
N PRO A 25 -52.31 31.24 -27.25
CA PRO A 25 -52.80 32.22 -26.24
C PRO A 25 -54.04 32.98 -26.78
N THR A 26 -55.00 33.16 -25.89
CA THR A 26 -56.11 34.09 -26.09
C THR A 26 -55.90 35.31 -25.18
N PRO A 27 -56.16 36.53 -25.64
CA PRO A 27 -55.94 37.73 -24.83
C PRO A 27 -57.22 38.09 -24.04
N SER A 28 -57.09 38.38 -22.75
CA SER A 28 -58.16 39.02 -21.99
C SER A 28 -57.60 40.12 -21.07
N ARG A 29 -58.23 41.20 -21.19
CA ARG A 29 -58.16 42.56 -20.65
C ARG A 29 -57.76 42.69 -19.18
N LEU A 30 -56.91 43.70 -18.95
CA LEU A 30 -56.58 44.29 -17.65
C LEU A 30 -57.82 44.98 -16.98
N PRO A 31 -57.88 45.00 -15.64
CA PRO A 31 -58.24 46.22 -14.92
C PRO A 31 -57.05 46.75 -14.10
N ALA A 32 -56.80 48.04 -14.24
CA ALA A 32 -55.94 48.81 -13.38
C ALA A 32 -56.55 48.97 -11.99
N VAL A 33 -55.73 48.60 -10.95
CA VAL A 33 -56.02 49.11 -9.58
C VAL A 33 -54.66 49.57 -9.04
N PHE A 34 -54.55 50.85 -8.84
CA PHE A 34 -53.52 51.51 -8.04
C PHE A 34 -53.62 51.03 -6.59
N GLY A 35 -52.51 50.47 -6.06
CA GLY A 35 -52.35 50.17 -4.64
C GLY A 35 -50.88 50.28 -4.30
N ALA A 36 -50.47 51.47 -3.84
CA ALA A 36 -49.14 51.64 -3.23
C ALA A 36 -49.09 50.90 -1.90
N GLY A 37 -48.16 49.95 -1.75
CA GLY A 37 -47.99 49.19 -0.51
C GLY A 37 -46.79 48.26 -0.52
N GLY A 38 -45.63 48.74 -0.08
CA GLY A 38 -44.72 47.96 0.72
C GLY A 38 -43.86 46.86 0.06
N GLU A 39 -43.00 47.15 -0.90
CA GLU A 39 -41.87 46.26 -1.25
C GLU A 39 -40.69 46.47 -0.29
N ARG A 40 -40.72 45.87 0.88
CA ARG A 40 -39.53 45.69 1.75
C ARG A 40 -39.62 44.39 2.57
N SER A 41 -39.64 43.21 1.98
CA SER A 41 -39.40 42.00 2.77
C SER A 41 -38.78 40.80 2.00
N GLY A 42 -38.60 40.88 0.69
CA GLY A 42 -38.06 39.74 -0.10
C GLY A 42 -36.56 39.48 0.09
N ALA A 43 -35.75 40.53 0.16
CA ALA A 43 -34.29 40.39 0.23
C ALA A 43 -33.79 39.74 1.54
N GLY A 44 -34.40 40.08 2.67
CA GLY A 44 -34.02 39.50 3.98
C GLY A 44 -34.35 38.02 4.12
N SER A 45 -35.41 37.54 3.47
CA SER A 45 -35.77 36.11 3.49
C SER A 45 -34.87 35.26 2.60
N VAL A 46 -34.46 35.78 1.45
CA VAL A 46 -33.50 35.12 0.54
C VAL A 46 -32.13 35.00 1.18
N VAL A 47 -31.61 36.07 1.78
CA VAL A 47 -30.31 36.06 2.48
C VAL A 47 -30.32 35.07 3.65
N LYS A 48 -31.40 35.04 4.45
CA LYS A 48 -31.53 34.04 5.53
C LYS A 48 -31.57 32.60 4.99
N ARG A 49 -32.32 32.32 3.92
CA ARG A 49 -32.34 30.98 3.30
C ARG A 49 -30.97 30.58 2.75
N MET A 50 -30.25 31.48 2.07
CA MET A 50 -28.89 31.21 1.60
C MET A 50 -27.94 30.97 2.76
N ALA A 51 -28.02 31.70 3.87
CA ALA A 51 -27.22 31.48 5.07
C ALA A 51 -27.50 30.12 5.72
N TRP A 52 -28.77 29.69 5.79
CA TRP A 52 -29.14 28.36 6.28
C TRP A 52 -28.66 27.23 5.37
N VAL A 53 -28.73 27.37 4.06
CA VAL A 53 -28.24 26.40 3.10
C VAL A 53 -26.68 26.33 3.18
N ALA A 54 -26.00 27.47 3.22
CA ALA A 54 -24.56 27.52 3.38
C ALA A 54 -24.09 26.89 4.72
N GLY A 55 -24.77 27.21 5.83
CA GLY A 55 -24.53 26.62 7.14
C GLY A 55 -24.76 25.11 7.15
N GLY A 56 -25.82 24.63 6.49
CA GLY A 56 -26.12 23.20 6.33
C GLY A 56 -25.06 22.46 5.51
N VAL A 57 -24.59 23.06 4.41
CA VAL A 57 -23.52 22.48 3.58
C VAL A 57 -22.20 22.42 4.34
N VAL A 58 -21.80 23.50 5.01
CA VAL A 58 -20.56 23.52 5.82
C VAL A 58 -20.64 22.52 6.98
N GLY A 59 -21.79 22.45 7.67
CA GLY A 59 -22.05 21.46 8.72
C GLY A 59 -21.99 20.02 8.18
N GLY A 60 -22.61 19.76 7.04
CA GLY A 60 -22.60 18.46 6.38
C GLY A 60 -21.21 18.01 5.95
N VAL A 61 -20.42 18.91 5.36
CA VAL A 61 -19.03 18.63 4.98
C VAL A 61 -18.16 18.37 6.22
N GLY A 62 -18.36 19.14 7.30
CA GLY A 62 -17.64 18.92 8.57
C GLY A 62 -17.95 17.55 9.19
N LEU A 63 -19.23 17.16 9.22
CA LEU A 63 -19.66 15.85 9.74
C LEU A 63 -19.11 14.69 8.88
N LEU A 64 -19.16 14.81 7.55
CA LEU A 64 -18.61 13.81 6.65
C LEU A 64 -17.10 13.67 6.83
N GLY A 65 -16.37 14.79 6.96
CA GLY A 65 -14.93 14.80 7.22
C GLY A 65 -14.58 14.10 8.54
N ALA A 66 -15.33 14.40 9.62
CA ALA A 66 -15.14 13.75 10.92
C ALA A 66 -15.45 12.25 10.86
N ALA A 67 -16.52 11.84 10.21
CA ALA A 67 -16.89 10.44 10.03
C ALA A 67 -15.84 9.68 9.22
N THR A 68 -15.33 10.29 8.14
CA THR A 68 -14.25 9.72 7.32
C THR A 68 -12.96 9.55 8.13
N PHE A 69 -12.60 10.55 8.93
CA PHE A 69 -11.41 10.45 9.79
C PHE A 69 -11.56 9.35 10.86
N LEU A 70 -12.73 9.26 11.51
CA LEU A 70 -13.02 8.21 12.48
C LEU A 70 -12.96 6.83 11.82
N TYR A 71 -13.52 6.67 10.63
CA TYR A 71 -13.42 5.43 9.86
C TYR A 71 -11.96 5.09 9.56
N ALA A 72 -11.19 6.04 9.04
CA ALA A 72 -9.80 5.86 8.66
C ALA A 72 -8.90 5.50 9.86
N ASN A 73 -9.17 6.07 11.04
CA ASN A 73 -8.38 5.88 12.25
C ASN A 73 -8.84 4.67 13.09
N GLN A 74 -10.14 4.38 13.18
CA GLN A 74 -10.65 3.34 14.08
C GLN A 74 -10.99 2.03 13.37
N VAL A 75 -11.42 2.09 12.11
CA VAL A 75 -11.90 0.92 11.37
C VAL A 75 -10.84 0.43 10.40
N GLU A 76 -10.50 1.22 9.39
CA GLU A 76 -9.64 0.76 8.31
C GLU A 76 -8.21 0.49 8.77
N LEU A 77 -7.69 1.27 9.73
CA LEU A 77 -6.36 1.07 10.32
C LEU A 77 -6.17 -0.36 10.88
N THR A 78 -7.24 -1.04 11.25
CA THR A 78 -7.22 -2.40 11.81
C THR A 78 -7.97 -3.42 10.97
N ALA A 79 -8.35 -3.08 9.75
CA ALA A 79 -9.03 -3.98 8.80
C ALA A 79 -7.99 -4.81 8.03
N PHE A 80 -7.17 -5.58 8.75
CA PHE A 80 -6.11 -6.40 8.18
C PHE A 80 -6.63 -7.38 7.13
N ARG A 81 -5.88 -7.54 6.03
CA ARG A 81 -6.23 -8.43 4.91
C ARG A 81 -5.05 -9.28 4.49
N VAL A 82 -5.34 -10.46 3.95
CA VAL A 82 -4.38 -11.25 3.18
C VAL A 82 -4.68 -11.03 1.69
N LYS A 83 -3.72 -10.46 0.96
CA LYS A 83 -3.75 -10.43 -0.50
C LYS A 83 -3.13 -11.71 -1.04
N ARG A 84 -3.59 -12.17 -2.22
CA ARG A 84 -3.02 -13.33 -2.92
C ARG A 84 -2.69 -12.91 -4.33
N VAL A 85 -1.47 -13.22 -4.77
CA VAL A 85 -0.99 -12.93 -6.12
C VAL A 85 -0.25 -14.13 -6.68
N ARG A 86 -0.28 -14.31 -8.01
CA ARG A 86 0.48 -15.36 -8.69
C ARG A 86 1.57 -14.71 -9.55
N VAL A 87 2.77 -15.30 -9.51
CA VAL A 87 3.94 -14.81 -10.22
C VAL A 87 4.53 -15.95 -11.04
N PRO A 88 4.42 -15.94 -12.38
CA PRO A 88 5.07 -16.94 -13.22
C PRO A 88 6.56 -16.63 -13.33
N ALA A 89 7.38 -17.27 -12.48
CA ALA A 89 8.81 -17.05 -12.41
C ALA A 89 9.64 -18.32 -12.22
N LEU A 90 9.05 -19.48 -11.84
CA LEU A 90 9.77 -20.72 -11.70
C LEU A 90 10.03 -21.41 -13.06
N PRO A 91 11.06 -22.26 -13.18
CA PRO A 91 11.21 -23.17 -14.30
C PRO A 91 10.04 -24.15 -14.42
N ALA A 92 9.82 -24.71 -15.59
CA ALA A 92 8.79 -25.73 -15.82
C ALA A 92 9.03 -26.97 -14.93
N GLY A 93 7.95 -27.56 -14.42
CA GLY A 93 7.99 -28.77 -13.59
C GLY A 93 8.18 -28.54 -12.09
N HIS A 94 8.33 -27.29 -11.64
CA HIS A 94 8.32 -26.99 -10.20
C HIS A 94 6.91 -26.87 -9.66
N GLU A 95 6.69 -27.40 -8.44
CA GLU A 95 5.50 -27.11 -7.64
C GLU A 95 5.49 -25.62 -7.24
N PRO A 96 4.31 -25.02 -7.03
CA PRO A 96 4.20 -23.64 -6.61
C PRO A 96 4.91 -23.36 -5.28
N LEU A 97 5.75 -22.32 -5.22
CA LEU A 97 6.36 -21.83 -3.98
C LEU A 97 5.47 -20.75 -3.34
N ARG A 98 5.09 -20.93 -2.08
CA ARG A 98 4.27 -19.98 -1.33
C ARG A 98 5.15 -19.07 -0.48
N ILE A 99 5.27 -17.82 -0.87
CA ILE A 99 6.02 -16.80 -0.15
C ILE A 99 5.05 -15.90 0.61
N LEU A 100 5.15 -15.86 1.94
CA LEU A 100 4.45 -14.87 2.74
C LEU A 100 5.30 -13.61 2.84
N HIS A 101 4.87 -12.54 2.19
CA HIS A 101 5.52 -11.23 2.28
C HIS A 101 4.84 -10.36 3.34
N VAL A 102 5.60 -9.96 4.34
CA VAL A 102 5.20 -9.07 5.43
C VAL A 102 6.15 -7.88 5.50
N SER A 103 5.63 -6.71 5.87
CA SER A 103 6.41 -5.46 5.91
C SER A 103 5.72 -4.41 6.79
N ASP A 104 6.46 -3.40 7.20
CA ASP A 104 5.96 -2.16 7.79
C ASP A 104 5.00 -2.41 8.95
N PHE A 105 5.43 -3.20 9.92
CA PHE A 105 4.59 -3.47 11.09
C PHE A 105 4.37 -2.23 11.92
N HIS A 106 5.41 -1.37 12.05
CA HIS A 106 5.41 -0.26 13.00
C HIS A 106 4.77 -0.69 14.32
N MET A 107 5.23 -1.82 14.83
CA MET A 107 4.64 -2.49 15.99
C MET A 107 4.82 -1.65 17.23
N THR A 108 3.77 -1.54 18.02
CA THR A 108 3.83 -1.02 19.38
C THR A 108 3.28 -2.05 20.35
N ARG A 109 3.68 -1.94 21.63
CA ARG A 109 3.27 -2.89 22.68
C ARG A 109 1.75 -2.99 22.84
N SER A 110 1.01 -1.91 22.57
CA SER A 110 -0.46 -1.85 22.75
C SER A 110 -1.25 -2.50 21.63
N GLN A 111 -0.66 -2.76 20.48
CA GLN A 111 -1.37 -3.23 19.27
C GLN A 111 -1.70 -4.74 19.29
N ARG A 112 -2.37 -5.22 20.34
CA ARG A 112 -2.68 -6.64 20.56
C ARG A 112 -3.50 -7.29 19.43
N LYS A 113 -4.38 -6.52 18.77
CA LYS A 113 -5.16 -7.02 17.63
C LYS A 113 -4.25 -7.35 16.45
N LYS A 114 -3.29 -6.48 16.13
CA LYS A 114 -2.29 -6.71 15.08
C LYS A 114 -1.42 -7.91 15.42
N GLN A 115 -0.89 -7.99 16.66
CA GLN A 115 -0.05 -9.10 17.09
C GLN A 115 -0.75 -10.45 16.87
N ARG A 116 -2.00 -10.60 17.33
CA ARG A 116 -2.78 -11.83 17.14
C ARG A 116 -3.06 -12.13 15.67
N TRP A 117 -3.34 -11.10 14.86
CA TRP A 117 -3.63 -11.29 13.44
C TRP A 117 -2.39 -11.76 12.69
N VAL A 118 -1.21 -11.17 12.96
CA VAL A 118 0.06 -11.60 12.37
C VAL A 118 0.40 -13.03 12.76
N ALA A 119 0.24 -13.40 14.03
CA ALA A 119 0.45 -14.78 14.48
C ALA A 119 -0.45 -15.76 13.74
N GLY A 120 -1.69 -15.38 13.42
CA GLY A 120 -2.62 -16.20 12.65
C GLY A 120 -2.23 -16.43 11.17
N LEU A 121 -1.24 -15.69 10.63
CA LEU A 121 -0.77 -15.87 9.26
C LEU A 121 -0.04 -17.21 9.06
N GLU A 122 0.41 -17.86 10.12
CA GLU A 122 0.98 -19.20 10.06
C GLU A 122 0.00 -20.21 9.41
N ALA A 123 -1.31 -20.04 9.61
CA ALA A 123 -2.33 -20.88 9.00
C ALA A 123 -2.36 -20.82 7.45
N LEU A 124 -1.65 -19.87 6.83
CA LEU A 124 -1.43 -19.84 5.39
C LEU A 124 -0.40 -20.87 4.94
N ASP A 125 0.32 -21.49 5.88
CA ASP A 125 1.33 -22.52 5.66
C ASP A 125 2.34 -22.12 4.55
N PRO A 126 3.07 -21.01 4.72
CA PRO A 126 4.03 -20.54 3.73
C PRO A 126 5.30 -21.40 3.72
N ASP A 127 5.87 -21.60 2.53
CA ASP A 127 7.15 -22.29 2.35
C ASP A 127 8.35 -21.37 2.68
N LEU A 128 8.13 -20.05 2.54
CA LEU A 128 9.12 -19.00 2.80
C LEU A 128 8.42 -17.76 3.37
N VAL A 129 9.05 -17.13 4.35
CA VAL A 129 8.60 -15.81 4.87
C VAL A 129 9.63 -14.75 4.51
N ILE A 130 9.18 -13.67 3.88
CA ILE A 130 10.02 -12.49 3.59
C ILE A 130 9.50 -11.30 4.38
N ASN A 131 10.43 -10.66 5.10
CA ASN A 131 10.17 -9.43 5.85
C ASN A 131 11.01 -8.29 5.26
N THR A 132 10.37 -7.24 4.78
CA THR A 132 11.06 -6.11 4.15
C THR A 132 11.18 -4.88 5.05
N GLY A 133 11.16 -5.07 6.38
CA GLY A 133 11.55 -4.05 7.36
C GLY A 133 10.42 -3.16 7.87
N ASP A 134 10.83 -2.11 8.59
CA ASP A 134 9.97 -1.18 9.34
C ASP A 134 9.09 -1.89 10.39
N ASN A 135 9.72 -2.78 11.14
CA ASN A 135 9.03 -3.60 12.15
C ASN A 135 8.69 -2.79 13.42
N LEU A 136 9.56 -1.86 13.82
CA LEU A 136 9.50 -1.20 15.11
C LEU A 136 8.73 0.13 15.07
N GLY A 137 7.77 0.29 15.96
CA GLY A 137 7.05 1.54 16.21
C GLY A 137 7.48 2.25 17.52
N GLY A 138 8.50 1.71 18.21
CA GLY A 138 9.05 2.26 19.44
C GLY A 138 10.08 1.34 20.07
N ALA A 139 10.82 1.85 21.07
CA ALA A 139 11.94 1.15 21.70
C ALA A 139 11.53 -0.13 22.46
N ASP A 140 10.29 -0.23 22.91
CA ASP A 140 9.74 -1.38 23.65
C ASP A 140 9.02 -2.39 22.74
N ALA A 141 9.13 -2.26 21.41
CA ALA A 141 8.34 -3.04 20.48
C ALA A 141 8.90 -4.43 20.16
N VAL A 142 10.19 -4.68 20.34
CA VAL A 142 10.85 -5.95 19.95
C VAL A 142 10.13 -7.18 20.49
N PRO A 143 9.77 -7.29 21.78
CA PRO A 143 9.04 -8.46 22.27
C PRO A 143 7.68 -8.65 21.58
N SER A 144 7.04 -7.56 21.20
CA SER A 144 5.74 -7.60 20.49
C SER A 144 5.87 -8.05 19.04
N VAL A 145 6.96 -7.68 18.35
CA VAL A 145 7.29 -8.16 17.00
C VAL A 145 7.56 -9.66 17.04
N LEU A 146 8.42 -10.12 17.97
CA LEU A 146 8.75 -11.53 18.14
C LEU A 146 7.54 -12.38 18.49
N ALA A 147 6.68 -11.89 19.40
CA ALA A 147 5.43 -12.58 19.75
C ALA A 147 4.44 -12.64 18.57
N ALA A 148 4.40 -11.58 17.74
CA ALA A 148 3.52 -11.53 16.57
C ALA A 148 3.99 -12.47 15.46
N LEU A 149 5.29 -12.49 15.18
CA LEU A 149 5.86 -13.42 14.18
C LEU A 149 5.83 -14.87 14.68
N GLY A 150 6.00 -15.10 15.99
CA GLY A 150 5.79 -16.39 16.66
C GLY A 150 6.21 -17.61 15.83
N PRO A 151 5.25 -18.44 15.42
CA PRO A 151 5.50 -19.65 14.64
C PRO A 151 6.06 -19.40 13.23
N LEU A 152 5.82 -18.21 12.65
CA LEU A 152 6.38 -17.86 11.34
C LEU A 152 7.92 -17.81 11.36
N LEU A 153 8.53 -17.54 12.53
CA LEU A 153 9.98 -17.55 12.67
C LEU A 153 10.57 -18.97 12.58
N ASP A 154 9.76 -20.01 12.70
CA ASP A 154 10.19 -21.41 12.54
C ASP A 154 10.16 -21.87 11.06
N ARG A 155 9.61 -21.05 10.17
CA ARG A 155 9.64 -21.26 8.72
C ARG A 155 10.92 -20.70 8.13
N PRO A 156 11.41 -21.24 7.00
CA PRO A 156 12.48 -20.59 6.26
C PRO A 156 12.14 -19.12 6.03
N GLY A 157 13.10 -18.21 6.29
CA GLY A 157 12.83 -16.79 6.15
C GLY A 157 14.07 -15.97 5.82
N ALA A 158 13.84 -14.82 5.17
CA ALA A 158 14.84 -13.80 4.96
C ALA A 158 14.27 -12.41 5.21
N PHE A 159 15.14 -11.48 5.60
CA PHE A 159 14.71 -10.12 5.91
C PHE A 159 15.76 -9.07 5.52
N VAL A 160 15.27 -7.85 5.32
CA VAL A 160 16.03 -6.60 5.32
C VAL A 160 15.36 -5.63 6.29
N PHE A 161 16.09 -4.59 6.71
CA PHE A 161 15.56 -3.56 7.57
C PHE A 161 15.11 -2.32 6.79
N GLY A 162 14.20 -1.54 7.40
CA GLY A 162 13.88 -0.18 7.00
C GLY A 162 14.40 0.82 8.04
N THR A 163 14.39 2.09 7.69
CA THR A 163 14.93 3.16 8.57
C THR A 163 14.22 3.21 9.93
N ASN A 164 12.93 2.85 10.01
CA ASN A 164 12.20 2.82 11.28
C ASN A 164 12.50 1.56 12.14
N ASP A 165 13.36 0.67 11.69
CA ASP A 165 13.96 -0.34 12.58
C ASP A 165 15.14 0.24 13.35
N TYR A 166 15.90 1.16 12.74
CA TYR A 166 17.06 1.80 13.35
C TYR A 166 16.71 3.01 14.21
N PHE A 167 15.71 3.79 13.79
CA PHE A 167 15.39 5.07 14.37
C PHE A 167 13.92 5.21 14.74
N GLY A 168 13.67 5.76 15.94
CA GLY A 168 12.33 5.97 16.47
C GLY A 168 11.48 6.93 15.62
N PRO A 169 10.15 6.80 15.70
CA PRO A 169 9.24 7.66 14.96
C PRO A 169 9.28 9.10 15.49
N LYS A 170 9.08 10.10 14.59
CA LYS A 170 8.98 11.52 14.92
C LYS A 170 7.57 12.06 14.73
N PRO A 171 7.14 13.04 15.55
CA PRO A 171 5.93 13.82 15.28
C PRO A 171 5.92 14.36 13.86
N LEU A 172 4.78 14.27 13.22
CA LEU A 172 4.62 14.54 11.80
C LEU A 172 3.67 15.73 11.58
N ASN A 173 4.11 16.71 10.80
CA ASN A 173 3.18 17.67 10.22
C ASN A 173 2.59 17.04 8.93
N PRO A 174 1.30 16.68 8.90
CA PRO A 174 0.70 15.97 7.77
C PRO A 174 0.77 16.75 6.45
N LEU A 175 0.81 18.09 6.49
CA LEU A 175 0.95 18.91 5.28
C LEU A 175 2.30 18.74 4.58
N ARG A 176 3.33 18.30 5.31
CA ARG A 176 4.65 18.03 4.70
C ARG A 176 4.66 16.78 3.83
N TYR A 177 3.74 15.84 4.02
CA TYR A 177 3.59 14.70 3.13
C TYR A 177 3.34 15.13 1.68
N LEU A 178 2.63 16.25 1.50
CA LEU A 178 2.31 16.77 0.16
C LEU A 178 3.51 17.44 -0.52
N THR A 179 4.61 17.67 0.17
CA THR A 179 5.78 18.38 -0.39
C THR A 179 6.81 17.49 -1.06
N GLY A 180 6.71 16.16 -0.93
CA GLY A 180 7.64 15.18 -1.51
C GLY A 180 9.09 15.27 -1.03
N LYS A 181 9.39 16.09 0.00
CA LYS A 181 10.75 16.25 0.51
C LYS A 181 11.14 15.11 1.44
N LYS A 182 12.26 14.44 1.16
CA LYS A 182 12.88 13.44 2.05
C LYS A 182 13.06 14.02 3.47
N ARG A 183 12.80 13.21 4.48
CA ARG A 183 12.93 13.59 5.89
C ARG A 183 14.23 13.03 6.44
N LYS A 184 14.88 13.79 7.32
CA LYS A 184 16.00 13.25 8.11
C LYS A 184 15.44 12.27 9.15
N PRO A 185 16.09 11.10 9.35
CA PRO A 185 15.71 10.15 10.39
C PRO A 185 15.68 10.79 11.79
N SER A 186 15.10 10.10 12.75
CA SER A 186 15.21 10.43 14.18
C SER A 186 16.65 10.30 14.65
N THR A 187 16.95 10.92 15.77
CA THR A 187 18.19 10.67 16.51
C THR A 187 18.02 9.59 17.59
N GLU A 188 16.77 9.21 17.90
CA GLU A 188 16.45 8.13 18.83
C GLU A 188 16.76 6.79 18.14
N LYS A 189 17.73 6.07 18.68
CA LYS A 189 18.06 4.72 18.20
C LYS A 189 17.12 3.69 18.84
N LEU A 190 16.70 2.72 18.01
CA LEU A 190 15.88 1.59 18.45
C LEU A 190 16.75 0.34 18.65
N PRO A 191 16.30 -0.64 19.44
CA PRO A 191 17.08 -1.85 19.76
C PRO A 191 16.99 -2.91 18.64
N TRP A 192 17.30 -2.53 17.41
CA TRP A 192 17.21 -3.37 16.21
C TRP A 192 18.19 -4.55 16.25
N GLU A 193 19.37 -4.38 16.86
CA GLU A 193 20.39 -5.43 16.97
C GLU A 193 19.84 -6.64 17.73
N GLY A 194 19.08 -6.40 18.81
CA GLY A 194 18.43 -7.46 19.58
C GLY A 194 17.35 -8.18 18.76
N MET A 195 16.58 -7.45 17.95
CA MET A 195 15.60 -8.05 17.04
C MET A 195 16.28 -8.86 15.94
N ARG A 196 17.35 -8.33 15.35
CA ARG A 196 18.18 -9.03 14.35
C ARG A 196 18.72 -10.35 14.89
N ALA A 197 19.31 -10.31 16.09
CA ALA A 197 19.84 -11.49 16.74
C ALA A 197 18.75 -12.57 16.95
N ALA A 198 17.57 -12.17 17.45
CA ALA A 198 16.46 -13.07 17.67
C ALA A 198 15.90 -13.67 16.36
N PHE A 199 15.85 -12.93 15.26
CA PHE A 199 15.46 -13.46 13.95
C PHE A 199 16.47 -14.52 13.46
N ILE A 200 17.78 -14.24 13.58
CA ILE A 200 18.85 -15.15 13.19
C ILE A 200 18.84 -16.43 14.06
N GLU A 201 18.66 -16.28 15.36
CA GLU A 201 18.57 -17.41 16.31
C GLU A 201 17.42 -18.38 15.95
N ARG A 202 16.30 -17.85 15.43
CA ARG A 202 15.14 -18.62 14.96
C ARG A 202 15.30 -19.14 13.53
N GLY A 203 16.44 -18.89 12.86
CA GLY A 203 16.78 -19.41 11.55
C GLY A 203 16.49 -18.49 10.36
N TRP A 204 15.96 -17.30 10.59
CA TRP A 204 15.81 -16.32 9.52
C TRP A 204 17.18 -15.74 9.12
N ARG A 205 17.33 -15.42 7.85
CA ARG A 205 18.58 -14.96 7.25
C ARG A 205 18.51 -13.46 6.98
N ASP A 206 19.51 -12.74 7.49
CA ASP A 206 19.69 -11.32 7.22
C ASP A 206 20.29 -11.14 5.81
N ALA A 207 19.50 -10.54 4.92
CA ALA A 207 19.90 -10.25 3.54
C ALA A 207 20.48 -8.84 3.38
N THR A 208 20.53 -8.01 4.44
CA THR A 208 21.04 -6.64 4.37
C THR A 208 22.50 -6.63 3.88
N HIS A 209 22.73 -6.10 2.68
CA HIS A 209 24.00 -6.12 1.96
C HIS A 209 24.63 -7.52 1.87
N ARG A 210 23.79 -8.54 1.58
CA ARG A 210 24.23 -9.93 1.46
C ARG A 210 23.54 -10.66 0.33
N ARG A 211 24.26 -11.65 -0.18
CA ARG A 211 23.78 -12.65 -1.13
C ARG A 211 23.60 -13.96 -0.36
N LEU A 212 22.41 -14.50 -0.41
CA LEU A 212 22.01 -15.72 0.32
C LEU A 212 21.59 -16.79 -0.67
N GLU A 213 21.95 -18.03 -0.36
CA GLU A 213 21.53 -19.20 -1.13
C GLU A 213 20.99 -20.26 -0.17
N PHE A 214 19.79 -20.75 -0.42
CA PHE A 214 19.19 -21.85 0.34
C PHE A 214 17.97 -22.42 -0.38
N VAL A 215 17.43 -23.53 0.14
CA VAL A 215 16.26 -24.19 -0.41
C VAL A 215 15.06 -23.93 0.50
N ALA A 216 13.93 -23.58 -0.09
CA ALA A 216 12.63 -23.53 0.58
C ALA A 216 11.55 -24.08 -0.36
N GLY A 217 10.62 -24.90 0.16
CA GLY A 217 9.56 -25.54 -0.64
C GLY A 217 10.09 -26.35 -1.84
N GLY A 218 11.30 -26.89 -1.75
CA GLY A 218 11.93 -27.64 -2.85
C GLY A 218 12.55 -26.78 -3.95
N VAL A 219 12.53 -25.43 -3.81
CA VAL A 219 13.06 -24.46 -4.77
C VAL A 219 14.41 -23.93 -4.29
N ARG A 220 15.43 -23.93 -5.14
CA ARG A 220 16.73 -23.32 -4.87
C ARG A 220 16.63 -21.81 -5.07
N LEU A 221 16.86 -21.05 -4.03
CA LEU A 221 16.71 -19.60 -3.98
C LEU A 221 18.06 -18.91 -3.98
N ALA A 222 18.20 -17.87 -4.81
CA ALA A 222 19.20 -16.83 -4.67
C ALA A 222 18.50 -15.55 -4.19
N ILE A 223 18.79 -15.13 -2.94
CA ILE A 223 18.18 -13.92 -2.37
C ILE A 223 19.28 -12.90 -2.12
N THR A 224 19.10 -11.70 -2.65
CA THR A 224 20.03 -10.58 -2.42
C THR A 224 19.24 -9.39 -1.87
N GLY A 225 19.75 -8.79 -0.82
CA GLY A 225 19.11 -7.64 -0.21
C GLY A 225 20.06 -6.46 -0.02
N VAL A 226 19.48 -5.28 0.01
CA VAL A 226 20.14 -4.04 0.38
C VAL A 226 19.46 -3.41 1.59
N ASP A 227 20.16 -2.51 2.28
CA ASP A 227 19.57 -1.66 3.31
C ASP A 227 18.64 -0.61 2.69
N ASP A 228 17.98 0.22 3.49
CA ASP A 228 16.94 1.15 3.05
C ASP A 228 17.46 2.26 2.11
N PRO A 229 17.12 2.21 0.81
CA PRO A 229 17.57 3.22 -0.13
C PRO A 229 16.84 4.56 0.00
N HIS A 230 15.75 4.64 0.77
CA HIS A 230 15.04 5.90 0.98
C HIS A 230 15.91 6.93 1.72
N HIS A 231 16.76 6.47 2.63
CA HIS A 231 17.69 7.29 3.39
C HIS A 231 19.15 7.10 2.98
N ASP A 232 19.37 6.56 1.77
CA ASP A 232 20.70 6.35 1.19
C ASP A 232 21.59 5.45 2.10
N LEU A 233 20.98 4.44 2.75
CA LEU A 233 21.67 3.45 3.56
C LEU A 233 22.11 2.23 2.74
N ASP A 234 21.60 2.10 1.51
CA ASP A 234 21.93 1.00 0.62
C ASP A 234 23.34 1.11 0.06
N ASP A 235 24.02 -0.03 -0.04
CA ASP A 235 25.25 -0.23 -0.77
C ASP A 235 25.05 -1.37 -1.76
N TYR A 236 24.43 -1.05 -2.91
CA TYR A 236 24.18 -2.06 -3.93
C TYR A 236 25.47 -2.61 -4.52
N ASP A 237 26.54 -1.80 -4.60
CA ASP A 237 27.81 -2.21 -5.20
C ASP A 237 28.45 -3.38 -4.43
N SER A 238 28.22 -3.46 -3.12
CA SER A 238 28.72 -4.58 -2.30
C SER A 238 28.07 -5.93 -2.62
N VAL A 239 26.92 -5.94 -3.29
CA VAL A 239 26.14 -7.15 -3.62
C VAL A 239 25.82 -7.27 -5.11
N ALA A 240 26.33 -6.35 -5.94
CA ALA A 240 26.07 -6.31 -7.37
C ALA A 240 26.49 -7.60 -8.09
N GLY A 241 25.82 -7.89 -9.19
CA GLY A 241 26.09 -8.99 -10.10
C GLY A 241 24.97 -10.01 -10.20
N ALA A 242 25.03 -10.81 -11.26
CA ALA A 242 24.03 -11.81 -11.56
C ALA A 242 23.81 -12.78 -10.39
N PRO A 243 22.57 -13.22 -10.11
CA PRO A 243 22.31 -14.29 -9.16
C PRO A 243 22.98 -15.60 -9.60
N ASN A 244 23.14 -16.53 -8.65
CA ASN A 244 23.67 -17.84 -8.96
C ASN A 244 22.85 -18.50 -10.08
N ALA A 245 23.52 -18.96 -11.14
CA ALA A 245 22.88 -19.57 -12.29
C ALA A 245 22.16 -20.91 -11.98
N ASP A 246 22.56 -21.57 -10.87
CA ASP A 246 21.92 -22.79 -10.40
C ASP A 246 20.64 -22.54 -9.58
N ALA A 247 20.32 -21.28 -9.27
CA ALA A 247 19.08 -20.95 -8.56
C ALA A 247 17.87 -21.10 -9.48
N ASP A 248 16.78 -21.64 -8.93
CA ASP A 248 15.51 -21.77 -9.63
C ASP A 248 14.71 -20.46 -9.59
N LEU A 249 14.97 -19.61 -8.58
CA LEU A 249 14.32 -18.31 -8.40
C LEU A 249 15.30 -17.31 -7.76
N ALA A 250 15.44 -16.14 -8.38
CA ALA A 250 16.25 -15.04 -7.90
C ALA A 250 15.36 -13.90 -7.34
N ILE A 251 15.53 -13.58 -6.04
CA ILE A 251 14.72 -12.60 -5.32
C ILE A 251 15.59 -11.44 -4.85
N GLY A 252 15.23 -10.21 -5.23
CA GLY A 252 15.78 -9.00 -4.67
C GLY A 252 14.96 -8.52 -3.48
N LEU A 253 15.60 -8.04 -2.40
CA LEU A 253 14.95 -7.44 -1.24
C LEU A 253 15.44 -6.01 -1.05
N SER A 254 14.50 -5.08 -0.95
CA SER A 254 14.77 -3.67 -0.62
C SER A 254 13.59 -3.12 0.16
N HIS A 255 13.85 -2.43 1.28
CA HIS A 255 12.75 -1.83 2.04
C HIS A 255 11.96 -0.84 1.18
N SER A 256 12.61 0.17 0.66
CA SER A 256 11.97 1.16 -0.23
C SER A 256 12.16 0.79 -1.70
N PRO A 257 11.11 0.87 -2.54
CA PRO A 257 11.19 0.56 -3.98
C PRO A 257 11.73 1.77 -4.77
N GLU A 258 12.96 2.20 -4.48
CA GLU A 258 13.60 3.28 -5.22
C GLU A 258 14.04 2.81 -6.62
N PRO A 259 13.64 3.49 -7.71
CA PRO A 259 13.93 3.08 -9.09
C PRO A 259 15.40 2.76 -9.34
N ARG A 260 16.33 3.55 -8.80
CA ARG A 260 17.77 3.34 -8.97
C ARG A 260 18.29 1.97 -8.47
N VAL A 261 17.61 1.41 -7.46
CA VAL A 261 17.94 0.08 -6.92
C VAL A 261 17.21 -1.00 -7.70
N LEU A 262 15.96 -0.75 -8.05
CA LEU A 262 15.16 -1.69 -8.85
C LEU A 262 15.78 -1.92 -10.24
N ASP A 263 16.28 -0.87 -10.87
CA ASP A 263 16.96 -0.95 -12.19
C ASP A 263 18.21 -1.82 -12.09
N ARG A 264 19.00 -1.70 -11.02
CA ARG A 264 20.18 -2.53 -10.77
C ARG A 264 19.83 -4.02 -10.61
N PHE A 265 18.78 -4.34 -9.83
CA PHE A 265 18.28 -5.71 -9.73
C PHE A 265 17.82 -6.26 -11.09
N ALA A 266 17.17 -5.43 -11.90
CA ALA A 266 16.71 -5.84 -13.23
C ALA A 266 17.88 -6.07 -14.20
N GLU A 267 18.90 -5.22 -14.18
CA GLU A 267 20.14 -5.35 -14.96
C GLU A 267 20.91 -6.61 -14.57
N ASP A 268 21.00 -6.92 -13.29
CA ASP A 268 21.65 -8.11 -12.77
C ASP A 268 20.85 -9.41 -13.04
N GLY A 269 19.57 -9.32 -13.45
CA GLY A 269 18.78 -10.45 -13.92
C GLY A 269 17.93 -11.13 -12.85
N TYR A 270 17.52 -10.44 -11.80
CA TYR A 270 16.59 -10.95 -10.78
C TYR A 270 15.19 -11.15 -11.34
N ASP A 271 14.47 -12.15 -10.83
CA ASP A 271 13.12 -12.52 -11.28
C ASP A 271 12.03 -11.67 -10.62
N ILE A 272 12.21 -11.35 -9.35
CA ILE A 272 11.27 -10.55 -8.56
C ILE A 272 11.99 -9.73 -7.49
N VAL A 273 11.52 -8.50 -7.27
CA VAL A 273 11.91 -7.68 -6.11
C VAL A 273 10.72 -7.50 -5.18
N LEU A 274 10.96 -7.65 -3.88
CA LEU A 274 9.96 -7.45 -2.82
C LEU A 274 10.32 -6.21 -2.01
N SER A 275 9.34 -5.30 -1.84
CA SER A 275 9.54 -4.02 -1.14
C SER A 275 8.33 -3.65 -0.28
N GLY A 276 8.54 -2.77 0.69
CA GLY A 276 7.55 -2.14 1.56
C GLY A 276 7.50 -0.62 1.41
N HIS A 277 7.64 0.09 2.55
CA HIS A 277 7.85 1.54 2.67
C HIS A 277 6.67 2.45 2.28
N THR A 278 6.04 2.20 1.15
CA THR A 278 5.01 3.10 0.59
C THR A 278 3.71 3.10 1.38
N HIS A 279 3.49 2.08 2.20
CA HIS A 279 2.20 1.79 2.84
C HIS A 279 1.02 1.74 1.86
N GLY A 280 1.30 1.48 0.56
CA GLY A 280 0.33 1.56 -0.53
C GLY A 280 -0.20 2.98 -0.79
N GLY A 281 0.48 4.01 -0.25
CA GLY A 281 0.04 5.41 -0.25
C GLY A 281 -0.69 5.82 1.02
N GLN A 282 -1.02 4.89 1.92
CA GLN A 282 -1.65 5.07 3.25
C GLN A 282 -3.02 5.76 3.22
N VAL A 283 -3.15 6.91 2.52
CA VAL A 283 -4.40 7.61 2.22
C VAL A 283 -4.53 7.66 0.69
N CYS A 284 -5.51 6.94 0.18
CA CYS A 284 -5.72 6.73 -1.25
C CYS A 284 -7.05 7.31 -1.72
N LEU A 285 -7.21 7.42 -3.02
CA LEU A 285 -8.50 7.48 -3.68
C LEU A 285 -9.12 6.06 -3.74
N PRO A 286 -10.43 5.93 -4.01
CA PRO A 286 -11.06 4.62 -4.19
C PRO A 286 -10.27 3.71 -5.12
N PHE A 287 -10.33 2.38 -4.88
CA PHE A 287 -9.57 1.34 -5.60
C PHE A 287 -8.06 1.39 -5.33
N GLU A 288 -7.66 1.72 -4.11
CA GLU A 288 -6.26 1.74 -3.65
C GLU A 288 -5.33 2.62 -4.51
N ARG A 289 -5.86 3.69 -5.11
CA ARG A 289 -5.07 4.60 -5.96
C ARG A 289 -4.29 5.58 -5.10
N ALA A 290 -3.00 5.37 -4.96
CA ALA A 290 -2.12 6.19 -4.14
C ALA A 290 -2.12 7.67 -4.58
N ILE A 291 -2.19 8.58 -3.60
CA ILE A 291 -2.03 10.02 -3.81
C ILE A 291 -0.55 10.40 -3.74
N VAL A 292 0.19 9.77 -2.82
CA VAL A 292 1.62 10.00 -2.57
C VAL A 292 2.30 8.65 -2.32
N THR A 293 3.54 8.48 -2.77
CA THR A 293 4.34 7.26 -2.55
C THR A 293 5.45 7.46 -1.51
N ASN A 294 5.80 8.69 -1.22
CA ASN A 294 6.89 9.06 -0.32
C ASN A 294 8.30 8.55 -0.76
N CYS A 295 8.43 8.05 -1.97
CA CYS A 295 9.67 7.60 -2.61
C CYS A 295 9.60 7.86 -4.12
N GLY A 296 10.66 7.49 -4.86
CA GLY A 296 10.78 7.76 -6.29
C GLY A 296 9.89 6.95 -7.21
N ILE A 297 9.14 5.97 -6.69
CA ILE A 297 8.31 5.08 -7.52
C ILE A 297 7.04 5.76 -8.04
N ASP A 298 6.58 5.36 -9.23
CA ASP A 298 5.28 5.80 -9.76
C ASP A 298 4.12 5.38 -8.85
N ARG A 299 3.14 6.27 -8.68
CA ARG A 299 1.98 6.04 -7.80
C ARG A 299 1.14 4.82 -8.17
N SER A 300 1.11 4.45 -9.45
CA SER A 300 0.40 3.24 -9.90
C SER A 300 1.07 1.94 -9.43
N ARG A 301 2.32 2.01 -8.98
CA ARG A 301 3.13 0.91 -8.47
C ARG A 301 3.32 0.95 -6.94
N ALA A 302 2.62 1.84 -6.27
CA ALA A 302 2.73 2.01 -4.81
C ALA A 302 2.30 0.79 -4.01
N SER A 303 1.58 -0.14 -4.61
CA SER A 303 1.13 -1.39 -3.97
C SER A 303 0.87 -2.50 -4.97
N GLY A 304 0.97 -3.74 -4.46
CA GLY A 304 0.63 -4.94 -5.24
C GLY A 304 1.72 -5.37 -6.21
N LEU A 305 1.33 -6.20 -7.14
CA LEU A 305 2.22 -6.83 -8.12
C LEU A 305 2.21 -6.04 -9.44
N SER A 306 3.39 -5.76 -9.98
CA SER A 306 3.56 -5.15 -11.31
C SER A 306 4.81 -5.69 -12.00
N ARG A 307 4.88 -5.56 -13.33
CA ARG A 307 6.12 -5.78 -14.08
C ARG A 307 7.01 -4.54 -13.95
N TRP A 308 8.25 -4.70 -13.45
CA TRP A 308 9.24 -3.63 -13.50
C TRP A 308 9.86 -3.56 -14.89
N THR A 309 10.31 -4.71 -15.38
CA THR A 309 10.75 -4.91 -16.77
C THR A 309 10.00 -6.11 -17.37
N GLU A 310 10.25 -6.46 -18.62
CA GLU A 310 9.67 -7.67 -19.23
C GLU A 310 10.01 -8.94 -18.46
N ARG A 311 11.17 -8.99 -17.80
CA ARG A 311 11.66 -10.15 -17.04
C ARG A 311 11.39 -10.08 -15.55
N MET A 312 11.53 -8.89 -14.93
CA MET A 312 11.47 -8.74 -13.49
C MET A 312 10.09 -8.29 -13.00
N TRP A 313 9.58 -9.00 -12.02
CA TRP A 313 8.41 -8.59 -11.24
C TRP A 313 8.80 -7.67 -10.07
N LEU A 314 7.92 -6.80 -9.70
CA LEU A 314 7.99 -5.99 -8.49
C LEU A 314 6.72 -6.22 -7.67
N HIS A 315 6.86 -6.58 -6.40
CA HIS A 315 5.77 -6.57 -5.45
C HIS A 315 6.05 -5.55 -4.34
N VAL A 316 5.12 -4.61 -4.17
CA VAL A 316 5.18 -3.59 -3.12
C VAL A 316 4.06 -3.85 -2.11
N SER A 317 4.44 -4.06 -0.84
CA SER A 317 3.51 -4.33 0.24
C SER A 317 2.75 -3.07 0.67
N ASN A 318 1.46 -3.21 1.03
CA ASN A 318 0.74 -2.13 1.72
C ASN A 318 1.22 -1.94 3.17
N GLY A 319 1.99 -2.89 3.69
CA GLY A 319 2.39 -2.89 5.09
C GLY A 319 1.24 -3.14 6.07
N LEU A 320 1.58 -3.47 7.30
CA LEU A 320 0.65 -3.83 8.36
C LEU A 320 0.47 -2.74 9.43
N GLY A 321 1.26 -1.67 9.32
CA GLY A 321 1.23 -0.56 10.27
C GLY A 321 1.19 0.80 9.60
N THR A 322 1.37 1.78 10.44
CA THR A 322 1.56 3.19 10.11
C THR A 322 2.49 3.79 11.14
N SER A 323 3.14 4.90 10.83
CA SER A 323 3.81 5.66 11.88
C SER A 323 2.82 5.94 13.04
N PRO A 324 3.24 5.80 14.30
CA PRO A 324 2.40 6.14 15.46
C PRO A 324 1.87 7.58 15.45
N TYR A 325 2.57 8.48 14.75
CA TYR A 325 2.17 9.88 14.62
C TYR A 325 1.25 10.17 13.43
N ALA A 326 0.95 9.16 12.59
CA ALA A 326 0.02 9.26 11.47
C ALA A 326 -0.88 8.01 11.41
N PRO A 327 -1.66 7.72 12.49
CA PRO A 327 -2.43 6.48 12.61
C PRO A 327 -3.74 6.55 11.81
N VAL A 328 -3.63 6.65 10.49
CA VAL A 328 -4.79 6.71 9.59
C VAL A 328 -4.53 5.87 8.35
N ARG A 329 -5.57 5.18 7.85
CA ARG A 329 -5.59 4.55 6.52
C ARG A 329 -6.94 4.79 5.87
N LEU A 330 -6.95 5.17 4.60
CA LEU A 330 -8.19 5.41 3.87
C LEU A 330 -8.08 4.82 2.46
N PHE A 331 -9.00 3.92 2.09
CA PHE A 331 -9.01 3.14 0.86
C PHE A 331 -7.70 2.38 0.60
N CYS A 332 -6.99 2.05 1.69
CA CYS A 332 -5.73 1.33 1.65
C CYS A 332 -5.56 0.48 2.92
N PRO A 333 -6.34 -0.58 3.09
CA PRO A 333 -6.30 -1.42 4.28
C PRO A 333 -4.92 -2.07 4.46
N PRO A 334 -4.47 -2.27 5.71
CA PRO A 334 -3.22 -2.95 5.98
C PRO A 334 -3.29 -4.40 5.50
N SER A 335 -2.22 -4.89 4.87
CA SER A 335 -2.21 -6.25 4.34
C SER A 335 -0.85 -6.92 4.38
N ALA A 336 -0.86 -8.24 4.58
CA ALA A 336 0.20 -9.15 4.18
C ALA A 336 -0.15 -9.76 2.82
N THR A 337 0.85 -10.25 2.08
CA THR A 337 0.61 -10.87 0.77
C THR A 337 1.15 -12.29 0.74
N LEU A 338 0.31 -13.25 0.36
CA LEU A 338 0.75 -14.58 -0.03
C LEU A 338 1.01 -14.56 -1.54
N ILE A 339 2.26 -14.73 -1.92
CA ILE A 339 2.74 -14.76 -3.30
C ILE A 339 2.91 -16.23 -3.68
N GLU A 340 2.13 -16.71 -4.62
CA GLU A 340 2.31 -18.00 -5.26
C GLU A 340 3.24 -17.83 -6.46
N VAL A 341 4.50 -18.26 -6.33
CA VAL A 341 5.41 -18.31 -7.47
C VAL A 341 5.19 -19.63 -8.18
N VAL A 342 4.86 -19.55 -9.47
CA VAL A 342 4.49 -20.71 -10.29
C VAL A 342 5.41 -20.84 -11.49
N ALA A 343 5.39 -21.98 -12.15
CA ALA A 343 6.13 -22.19 -13.38
C ALA A 343 5.75 -21.13 -14.44
N ARG A 344 6.75 -20.72 -15.24
CA ARG A 344 6.52 -19.91 -16.44
C ARG A 344 5.81 -20.77 -17.48
N ASP A 345 4.86 -20.19 -18.21
CA ASP A 345 4.17 -20.83 -19.34
C ASP A 345 5.13 -21.12 -20.50
#